data_1d7b14445871bdcafcee58ad4c781009
#
_entry.id   1d7b14445871bdcafcee58ad4c781009
#
_cell.length_a   1.000
_cell.length_b   1.000
_cell.length_c   1.000
_cell.angle_alpha   90.00
_cell.angle_beta   90.00
_cell.angle_gamma   90.00
#
_symmetry.space_group_name_H-M   'P 1'
#
loop_
_entity.id
_entity.type
_entity.pdbx_description
1 polymer ?
#
loop_
_entity_poly.entity_id
_entity_poly.type
_entity_poly.pdbx_seq_one_letter_code
_entity_poly.pdbx_strand_id
1 'polypeptide(L)'
;MWEPSERYPDPAVQVIDASFSRYRLPLASVERLFTGCRWSEGPVYFGDGRYVLWSDIPNDRILKWEEETGTISTYRKSSNNANGNTRDRQGRLVTCEHRGRRVIRTEYDGGITVLADSFQGKKLNSPNDVVVKSDGSIWFTDPPFGLLGYYEGEKYESELSANVYRIDGQTGEITVVADDVQGPNGLAFSPDESKLYVVESRAMPSRKLRVFDVNGSTLGASRMFLDAGPGSPDGFRVDIDGNLWCGWGMGEADLDGVRIFNPAAEPIGHVALPERCANLCFGGRWRNRLFMAASHGLYALYVNTQGAPGG
;
A
#
# COMPACT_ATOMS: atom_id res chain seq x y z
N MET A 1 -10.02 -24.68 -2.54
CA MET A 1 -10.89 -23.48 -2.43
C MET A 1 -10.64 -22.90 -1.04
N TRP A 2 -10.44 -21.57 -0.89
CA TRP A 2 -10.27 -20.99 0.43
C TRP A 2 -11.59 -21.06 1.20
N GLU A 3 -11.52 -21.45 2.48
CA GLU A 3 -12.66 -21.50 3.39
C GLU A 3 -12.30 -20.74 4.68
N PRO A 4 -13.24 -20.02 5.30
CA PRO A 4 -12.98 -19.37 6.57
C PRO A 4 -12.66 -20.41 7.66
N SER A 5 -11.87 -19.99 8.64
CA SER A 5 -11.56 -20.86 9.77
C SER A 5 -12.80 -21.20 10.59
N GLU A 6 -13.01 -22.47 10.89
CA GLU A 6 -14.03 -22.92 11.85
C GLU A 6 -13.49 -22.94 13.30
N ARG A 7 -12.21 -22.62 13.49
CA ARG A 7 -11.54 -22.69 14.81
C ARG A 7 -11.12 -21.30 15.26
N TYR A 8 -11.26 -21.06 16.54
CA TYR A 8 -10.85 -19.85 17.20
C TYR A 8 -9.84 -20.14 18.32
N PRO A 9 -8.79 -19.31 18.50
CA PRO A 9 -8.41 -18.23 17.61
C PRO A 9 -8.05 -18.74 16.21
N ASP A 10 -8.33 -17.95 15.16
CA ASP A 10 -8.02 -18.32 13.78
C ASP A 10 -6.54 -18.70 13.62
N PRO A 11 -6.21 -19.92 13.17
CA PRO A 11 -4.82 -20.35 12.99
C PRO A 11 -4.08 -19.58 11.89
N ALA A 12 -4.79 -18.90 10.99
CA ALA A 12 -4.19 -18.00 10.03
C ALA A 12 -3.51 -16.78 10.69
N VAL A 13 -3.96 -16.39 11.90
CA VAL A 13 -3.37 -15.27 12.65
C VAL A 13 -2.30 -15.80 13.60
N GLN A 14 -1.08 -15.87 13.13
CA GLN A 14 0.06 -16.49 13.79
C GLN A 14 0.79 -15.51 14.71
N VAL A 15 1.04 -15.92 15.95
CA VAL A 15 1.87 -15.20 16.91
C VAL A 15 3.29 -15.73 16.78
N ILE A 16 4.21 -14.88 16.34
CA ILE A 16 5.63 -15.22 16.21
C ILE A 16 6.36 -14.84 17.50
N ASP A 17 6.07 -13.66 18.01
CA ASP A 17 6.53 -13.21 19.31
C ASP A 17 5.34 -12.91 20.24
N ALA A 18 5.49 -13.16 21.54
CA ALA A 18 4.41 -13.00 22.53
C ALA A 18 3.82 -11.59 22.56
N SER A 19 4.59 -10.57 22.18
CA SER A 19 4.13 -9.17 22.11
C SER A 19 3.00 -8.97 21.10
N PHE A 20 2.90 -9.83 20.06
CA PHE A 20 1.82 -9.76 19.08
C PHE A 20 0.47 -10.21 19.64
N SER A 21 0.44 -11.00 20.71
CA SER A 21 -0.81 -11.55 21.26
C SER A 21 -1.84 -10.47 21.60
N ARG A 22 -1.41 -9.28 21.99
CA ARG A 22 -2.30 -8.14 22.29
C ARG A 22 -3.00 -7.55 21.06
N TYR A 23 -2.48 -7.78 19.87
CA TYR A 23 -3.03 -7.29 18.59
C TYR A 23 -4.01 -8.25 17.95
N ARG A 24 -3.98 -9.52 18.37
CA ARG A 24 -4.90 -10.56 17.90
C ARG A 24 -6.21 -10.53 18.68
N LEU A 25 -7.33 -10.43 17.98
CA LEU A 25 -8.65 -10.64 18.57
C LEU A 25 -9.00 -12.14 18.53
N PRO A 26 -9.24 -12.80 19.68
CA PRO A 26 -9.42 -14.25 19.70
C PRO A 26 -10.63 -14.77 18.92
N LEU A 27 -11.64 -13.93 18.70
CA LEU A 27 -12.89 -14.29 18.02
C LEU A 27 -12.98 -13.71 16.59
N ALA A 28 -11.91 -13.08 16.09
CA ALA A 28 -11.84 -12.61 14.71
C ALA A 28 -11.16 -13.64 13.84
N SER A 29 -11.69 -13.82 12.63
CA SER A 29 -11.11 -14.65 11.59
C SER A 29 -10.83 -13.85 10.32
N VAL A 30 -9.94 -14.37 9.48
CA VAL A 30 -9.72 -13.83 8.14
C VAL A 30 -10.98 -14.06 7.30
N GLU A 31 -11.48 -12.98 6.71
CA GLU A 31 -12.64 -12.98 5.82
C GLU A 31 -12.16 -12.76 4.38
N ARG A 32 -12.69 -13.49 3.40
CA ARG A 32 -12.53 -13.16 1.99
C ARG A 32 -13.76 -12.41 1.52
N LEU A 33 -13.60 -11.12 1.27
CA LEU A 33 -14.69 -10.23 0.85
C LEU A 33 -14.96 -10.33 -0.65
N PHE A 34 -13.91 -10.58 -1.45
CA PHE A 34 -14.00 -10.68 -2.91
C PHE A 34 -12.93 -11.60 -3.50
N THR A 35 -13.23 -12.16 -4.67
CA THR A 35 -12.26 -12.81 -5.56
C THR A 35 -12.68 -12.55 -7.01
N GLY A 36 -11.73 -12.53 -7.95
CA GLY A 36 -11.98 -12.27 -9.37
C GLY A 36 -11.18 -11.12 -9.96
N CYS A 37 -10.19 -10.64 -9.22
CA CYS A 37 -9.13 -9.79 -9.76
C CYS A 37 -8.09 -10.61 -10.51
N ARG A 38 -7.22 -9.93 -11.25
CA ARG A 38 -5.98 -10.49 -11.79
C ARG A 38 -4.77 -10.12 -10.95
N TRP A 39 -4.76 -8.91 -10.42
CA TRP A 39 -3.78 -8.42 -9.46
C TRP A 39 -4.38 -7.29 -8.64
N SER A 40 -4.76 -7.61 -7.40
CA SER A 40 -5.35 -6.68 -6.45
C SER A 40 -4.29 -5.82 -5.80
N GLU A 41 -4.47 -4.49 -5.80
CA GLU A 41 -3.52 -3.52 -5.27
C GLU A 41 -4.20 -2.30 -4.66
N GLY A 42 -3.42 -1.49 -3.95
CA GLY A 42 -3.72 -0.15 -3.48
C GLY A 42 -5.06 0.00 -2.78
N PRO A 43 -5.39 -0.77 -1.75
CA PRO A 43 -6.64 -0.60 -1.04
C PRO A 43 -6.62 0.69 -0.21
N VAL A 44 -7.75 1.40 -0.19
CA VAL A 44 -7.97 2.60 0.62
C VAL A 44 -9.39 2.63 1.18
N TYR A 45 -9.53 2.95 2.46
CA TYR A 45 -10.83 3.01 3.13
C TYR A 45 -11.35 4.43 3.25
N PHE A 46 -12.62 4.63 2.90
CA PHE A 46 -13.36 5.88 3.04
C PHE A 46 -14.37 5.78 4.19
N GLY A 47 -14.03 6.39 5.32
CA GLY A 47 -14.84 6.32 6.54
C GLY A 47 -16.20 7.01 6.41
N ASP A 48 -16.27 8.07 5.63
CA ASP A 48 -17.50 8.87 5.45
C ASP A 48 -18.59 8.06 4.70
N GLY A 49 -18.17 7.29 3.70
CA GLY A 49 -19.05 6.42 2.92
C GLY A 49 -19.02 4.95 3.34
N ARG A 50 -18.16 4.57 4.30
CA ARG A 50 -17.97 3.21 4.79
C ARG A 50 -17.72 2.19 3.68
N TYR A 51 -16.71 2.48 2.84
CA TYR A 51 -16.34 1.60 1.73
C TYR A 51 -14.82 1.53 1.54
N VAL A 52 -14.37 0.45 0.91
CA VAL A 52 -13.00 0.26 0.42
C VAL A 52 -12.99 0.43 -1.09
N LEU A 53 -12.02 1.17 -1.61
CA LEU A 53 -11.62 1.14 -3.01
C LEU A 53 -10.32 0.37 -3.12
N TRP A 54 -10.13 -0.40 -4.21
CA TRP A 54 -8.87 -1.04 -4.54
C TRP A 54 -8.72 -1.21 -6.04
N SER A 55 -7.49 -1.29 -6.50
CA SER A 55 -7.14 -1.46 -7.90
C SER A 55 -7.12 -2.94 -8.29
N ASP A 56 -7.59 -3.25 -9.49
CA ASP A 56 -7.38 -4.50 -10.20
C ASP A 56 -6.62 -4.13 -11.47
N ILE A 57 -5.28 -4.07 -11.35
CA ILE A 57 -4.38 -3.40 -12.29
C ILE A 57 -4.54 -3.94 -13.71
N PRO A 58 -4.39 -5.28 -13.96
CA PRO A 58 -4.45 -5.80 -15.34
C PRO A 58 -5.84 -5.74 -15.97
N ASN A 59 -6.89 -5.67 -15.16
CA ASN A 59 -8.26 -5.49 -15.63
C ASN A 59 -8.64 -4.02 -15.82
N ASP A 60 -7.68 -3.09 -15.60
CA ASP A 60 -7.81 -1.66 -15.83
C ASP A 60 -9.05 -1.04 -15.14
N ARG A 61 -9.23 -1.39 -13.86
CA ARG A 61 -10.38 -0.94 -13.07
C ARG A 61 -10.04 -0.69 -11.61
N ILE A 62 -10.81 0.20 -10.97
CA ILE A 62 -10.91 0.35 -9.52
C ILE A 62 -12.24 -0.23 -9.08
N LEU A 63 -12.20 -1.10 -8.10
CA LEU A 63 -13.36 -1.74 -7.49
C LEU A 63 -13.74 -1.04 -6.18
N LYS A 64 -14.99 -1.20 -5.76
CA LYS A 64 -15.56 -0.70 -4.51
C LYS A 64 -16.27 -1.82 -3.78
N TRP A 65 -15.94 -2.00 -2.50
CA TRP A 65 -16.70 -2.82 -1.55
C TRP A 65 -17.38 -1.92 -0.53
N GLU A 66 -18.69 -2.09 -0.34
CA GLU A 66 -19.48 -1.34 0.63
C GLU A 66 -19.64 -2.12 1.93
N GLU A 67 -19.25 -1.52 3.06
CA GLU A 67 -19.23 -2.20 4.36
C GLU A 67 -20.63 -2.55 4.87
N GLU A 68 -21.66 -1.74 4.61
CA GLU A 68 -23.02 -2.00 5.08
C GLU A 68 -23.72 -3.13 4.36
N THR A 69 -23.51 -3.21 3.06
CA THR A 69 -24.24 -4.14 2.19
C THR A 69 -23.44 -5.36 1.78
N GLY A 70 -22.10 -5.30 1.93
CA GLY A 70 -21.17 -6.29 1.37
C GLY A 70 -21.11 -6.26 -0.16
N THR A 71 -21.73 -5.28 -0.81
CA THR A 71 -21.85 -5.20 -2.26
C THR A 71 -20.53 -4.80 -2.91
N ILE A 72 -20.19 -5.48 -4.01
CA ILE A 72 -19.06 -5.13 -4.87
C ILE A 72 -19.57 -4.44 -6.13
N SER A 73 -18.93 -3.33 -6.49
CA SER A 73 -19.19 -2.61 -7.74
C SER A 73 -17.89 -2.13 -8.37
N THR A 74 -17.95 -1.73 -9.64
CA THR A 74 -16.84 -1.06 -10.30
C THR A 74 -16.96 0.43 -10.04
N TYR A 75 -16.00 1.00 -9.32
CA TYR A 75 -15.91 2.44 -9.06
C TYR A 75 -15.45 3.21 -10.30
N ARG A 76 -14.40 2.70 -10.99
CA ARG A 76 -13.85 3.30 -12.21
C ARG A 76 -13.44 2.22 -13.19
N LYS A 77 -13.86 2.35 -14.45
CA LYS A 77 -13.35 1.62 -15.61
C LYS A 77 -12.33 2.47 -16.34
N SER A 78 -11.41 1.82 -17.06
CA SER A 78 -10.30 2.50 -17.76
C SER A 78 -9.52 3.38 -16.79
N SER A 79 -9.04 2.74 -15.72
CA SER A 79 -8.31 3.39 -14.63
C SER A 79 -6.88 3.75 -15.00
N ASN A 80 -6.45 3.51 -16.25
CA ASN A 80 -5.06 3.61 -16.72
C ASN A 80 -4.09 2.72 -15.93
N ASN A 81 -4.52 1.48 -15.65
CA ASN A 81 -3.80 0.54 -14.81
C ASN A 81 -3.43 1.18 -13.45
N ALA A 82 -4.45 1.72 -12.77
CA ALA A 82 -4.29 2.27 -11.43
C ALA A 82 -3.68 1.24 -10.50
N ASN A 83 -2.74 1.68 -9.65
CA ASN A 83 -2.06 0.87 -8.65
C ASN A 83 -2.37 1.39 -7.25
N GLY A 84 -1.43 2.07 -6.58
CA GLY A 84 -1.57 2.60 -5.24
C GLY A 84 -2.65 3.68 -5.16
N ASN A 85 -3.42 3.63 -4.10
CA ASN A 85 -4.43 4.63 -3.80
C ASN A 85 -4.30 5.08 -2.35
N THR A 86 -4.60 6.34 -2.11
CA THR A 86 -4.73 6.90 -0.78
C THR A 86 -5.81 7.98 -0.76
N ARG A 87 -6.03 8.56 0.40
CA ARG A 87 -6.98 9.64 0.60
C ARG A 87 -6.25 10.90 1.03
N ASP A 88 -6.54 12.04 0.39
CA ASP A 88 -6.02 13.30 0.88
C ASP A 88 -6.71 13.77 2.17
N ARG A 89 -6.24 14.86 2.74
CA ARG A 89 -6.76 15.38 4.02
C ARG A 89 -8.17 15.95 3.93
N GLN A 90 -8.66 16.17 2.71
CA GLN A 90 -10.04 16.56 2.41
C GLN A 90 -10.93 15.35 2.08
N GLY A 91 -10.40 14.13 2.08
CA GLY A 91 -11.15 12.91 1.81
C GLY A 91 -11.31 12.59 0.32
N ARG A 92 -10.50 13.19 -0.57
CA ARG A 92 -10.50 12.90 -2.01
C ARG A 92 -9.55 11.75 -2.32
N LEU A 93 -9.89 10.96 -3.33
CA LEU A 93 -9.05 9.85 -3.78
C LEU A 93 -7.82 10.38 -4.54
N VAL A 94 -6.64 9.96 -4.12
CA VAL A 94 -5.37 10.14 -4.84
C VAL A 94 -4.92 8.78 -5.36
N THR A 95 -4.58 8.69 -6.65
CA THR A 95 -4.30 7.43 -7.35
C THR A 95 -3.02 7.53 -8.16
N CYS A 96 -2.18 6.51 -8.09
CA CYS A 96 -1.07 6.27 -8.99
C CYS A 96 -1.56 5.49 -10.22
N GLU A 97 -1.29 5.99 -11.43
CA GLU A 97 -1.65 5.34 -12.69
C GLU A 97 -0.39 4.88 -13.43
N HIS A 98 -0.23 3.57 -13.64
CA HIS A 98 0.92 2.99 -14.35
C HIS A 98 0.94 3.40 -15.83
N ARG A 99 -0.12 3.06 -16.58
CA ARG A 99 -0.23 3.40 -17.99
C ARG A 99 -0.38 4.91 -18.23
N GLY A 100 -1.05 5.59 -17.29
CA GLY A 100 -1.16 7.05 -17.31
C GLY A 100 0.16 7.76 -17.04
N ARG A 101 1.15 7.09 -16.43
CA ARG A 101 2.44 7.64 -16.01
C ARG A 101 2.25 8.90 -15.19
N ARG A 102 1.34 8.85 -14.22
CA ARG A 102 0.94 10.04 -13.47
C ARG A 102 0.33 9.73 -12.10
N VAL A 103 0.32 10.73 -11.24
CA VAL A 103 -0.47 10.76 -10.01
C VAL A 103 -1.64 11.70 -10.22
N ILE A 104 -2.84 11.26 -9.86
CA ILE A 104 -4.07 12.02 -10.04
C ILE A 104 -4.84 12.16 -8.73
N ARG A 105 -5.75 13.12 -8.69
CA ARG A 105 -6.77 13.25 -7.65
C ARG A 105 -8.15 13.26 -8.28
N THR A 106 -9.06 12.50 -7.69
CA THR A 106 -10.49 12.54 -8.04
C THR A 106 -11.17 13.58 -7.17
N GLU A 107 -11.75 14.58 -7.80
CA GLU A 107 -12.46 15.67 -7.13
C GLU A 107 -13.88 15.22 -6.70
N TYR A 108 -14.56 16.02 -5.86
CA TYR A 108 -15.89 15.66 -5.35
C TYR A 108 -16.98 15.58 -6.44
N ASP A 109 -16.80 16.27 -7.55
CA ASP A 109 -17.70 16.20 -8.72
C ASP A 109 -17.37 15.03 -9.66
N GLY A 110 -16.37 14.22 -9.32
CA GLY A 110 -15.87 13.11 -10.14
C GLY A 110 -14.84 13.52 -11.18
N GLY A 111 -14.51 14.80 -11.30
CA GLY A 111 -13.45 15.31 -12.17
C GLY A 111 -12.07 14.79 -11.77
N ILE A 112 -11.13 14.77 -12.70
CA ILE A 112 -9.76 14.32 -12.49
C ILE A 112 -8.81 15.52 -12.56
N THR A 113 -8.06 15.74 -11.48
CA THR A 113 -6.92 16.66 -11.45
C THR A 113 -5.62 15.87 -11.56
N VAL A 114 -4.80 16.17 -12.55
CA VAL A 114 -3.43 15.63 -12.65
C VAL A 114 -2.55 16.38 -11.66
N LEU A 115 -1.97 15.66 -10.70
CA LEU A 115 -1.08 16.21 -9.68
C LEU A 115 0.38 16.20 -10.12
N ALA A 116 0.79 15.14 -10.82
CA ALA A 116 2.11 14.98 -11.38
C ALA A 116 2.06 14.01 -12.58
N ASP A 117 2.67 14.36 -13.70
CA ASP A 117 2.87 13.46 -14.87
C ASP A 117 4.28 13.55 -15.46
N SER A 118 5.07 14.48 -14.97
CA SER A 118 6.41 14.77 -15.47
C SER A 118 7.28 15.41 -14.39
N PHE A 119 8.59 15.26 -14.55
CA PHE A 119 9.59 15.93 -13.72
C PHE A 119 10.74 16.42 -14.63
N GLN A 120 11.10 17.72 -14.53
CA GLN A 120 12.14 18.34 -15.35
C GLN A 120 11.95 18.13 -16.86
N GLY A 121 10.69 18.17 -17.34
CA GLY A 121 10.35 18.01 -18.76
C GLY A 121 10.35 16.56 -19.26
N LYS A 122 10.58 15.57 -18.42
CA LYS A 122 10.54 14.13 -18.74
C LYS A 122 9.33 13.49 -18.09
N LYS A 123 8.75 12.48 -18.76
CA LYS A 123 7.62 11.73 -18.21
C LYS A 123 8.05 10.93 -16.97
N LEU A 124 7.16 10.86 -15.98
CA LEU A 124 7.30 9.90 -14.87
C LEU A 124 7.38 8.46 -15.40
N ASN A 125 7.92 7.55 -14.63
CA ASN A 125 7.97 6.13 -15.01
C ASN A 125 6.55 5.51 -14.92
N SER A 126 6.24 4.90 -13.81
CA SER A 126 4.91 4.34 -13.52
C SER A 126 4.65 4.46 -12.01
N PRO A 127 4.14 5.63 -11.56
CA PRO A 127 3.87 5.85 -10.14
C PRO A 127 3.16 4.64 -9.53
N ASN A 128 3.70 4.16 -8.38
CA ASN A 128 3.31 2.87 -7.82
C ASN A 128 2.47 3.02 -6.55
N ASP A 129 3.04 3.50 -5.44
CA ASP A 129 2.31 3.70 -4.18
C ASP A 129 2.39 5.16 -3.72
N VAL A 130 1.46 5.58 -2.87
CA VAL A 130 1.27 7.00 -2.52
C VAL A 130 0.73 7.17 -1.11
N VAL A 131 1.25 8.17 -0.39
CA VAL A 131 0.76 8.60 0.91
C VAL A 131 0.63 10.11 0.99
N VAL A 132 -0.26 10.60 1.85
CA VAL A 132 -0.47 12.05 2.07
C VAL A 132 -0.11 12.39 3.51
N LYS A 133 0.88 13.26 3.66
CA LYS A 133 1.34 13.75 4.96
C LYS A 133 0.32 14.73 5.58
N SER A 134 0.40 14.98 6.90
CA SER A 134 -0.52 15.87 7.63
C SER A 134 -0.51 17.31 7.13
N ASP A 135 0.61 17.77 6.55
CA ASP A 135 0.76 19.09 5.92
C ASP A 135 0.12 19.21 4.53
N GLY A 136 -0.50 18.10 4.03
CA GLY A 136 -1.12 18.02 2.72
C GLY A 136 -0.17 17.67 1.58
N SER A 137 1.12 17.55 1.81
CA SER A 137 2.07 17.09 0.79
C SER A 137 1.82 15.61 0.44
N ILE A 138 2.05 15.28 -0.84
CA ILE A 138 1.80 13.95 -1.40
C ILE A 138 3.14 13.34 -1.75
N TRP A 139 3.40 12.13 -1.23
CA TRP A 139 4.65 11.41 -1.42
C TRP A 139 4.37 10.11 -2.15
N PHE A 140 5.12 9.85 -3.23
CA PHE A 140 4.89 8.68 -4.07
C PHE A 140 6.19 8.07 -4.58
N THR A 141 6.12 6.78 -4.90
CA THR A 141 7.21 6.02 -5.54
C THR A 141 6.99 5.93 -7.04
N ASP A 142 8.06 6.00 -7.83
CA ASP A 142 7.99 5.99 -9.30
C ASP A 142 8.95 4.96 -9.93
N PRO A 143 8.76 3.65 -9.65
CA PRO A 143 9.53 2.60 -10.30
C PRO A 143 9.02 2.36 -11.74
N PRO A 144 9.79 1.65 -12.59
CA PRO A 144 9.38 1.37 -13.97
C PRO A 144 8.49 0.13 -14.12
N PHE A 145 7.80 -0.36 -13.06
CA PHE A 145 7.10 -1.65 -13.10
C PHE A 145 6.02 -1.70 -14.18
N GLY A 146 5.22 -0.64 -14.31
CA GLY A 146 4.19 -0.53 -15.34
C GLY A 146 4.73 -0.32 -16.75
N LEU A 147 6.06 -0.08 -16.91
CA LEU A 147 6.70 0.08 -18.22
C LEU A 147 7.35 -1.21 -18.74
N LEU A 148 7.38 -2.28 -17.94
CA LEU A 148 8.11 -3.51 -18.31
C LEU A 148 7.36 -4.38 -19.32
N GLY A 149 6.06 -4.18 -19.49
CA GLY A 149 5.23 -4.99 -20.37
C GLY A 149 3.78 -4.52 -20.44
N TYR A 150 2.88 -5.43 -20.89
CA TYR A 150 1.48 -5.12 -21.17
C TYR A 150 0.50 -5.73 -20.14
N TYR A 151 0.99 -6.15 -18.98
CA TYR A 151 0.15 -6.74 -17.95
C TYR A 151 -0.31 -5.69 -16.91
N GLU A 152 0.62 -4.88 -16.42
CA GLU A 152 0.34 -3.84 -15.41
C GLU A 152 0.40 -2.42 -15.98
N GLY A 153 0.60 -2.28 -17.28
CA GLY A 153 0.72 -1.00 -17.94
C GLY A 153 0.99 -1.16 -19.42
N GLU A 154 1.91 -0.36 -19.94
CA GLU A 154 2.31 -0.36 -21.34
C GLU A 154 3.83 -0.22 -21.47
N LYS A 155 4.43 -1.00 -22.39
CA LYS A 155 5.88 -1.04 -22.54
C LYS A 155 6.43 0.26 -23.08
N TYR A 156 7.28 0.91 -22.26
CA TYR A 156 8.04 2.12 -22.62
C TYR A 156 9.45 2.06 -22.04
N GLU A 157 10.33 2.89 -22.56
CA GLU A 157 11.63 3.16 -21.95
C GLU A 157 11.48 4.20 -20.84
N SER A 158 12.20 4.00 -19.73
CA SER A 158 12.27 4.97 -18.64
C SER A 158 13.04 6.21 -19.06
N GLU A 159 12.47 7.38 -18.82
CA GLU A 159 13.13 8.67 -19.04
C GLU A 159 13.82 9.22 -17.78
N LEU A 160 13.39 8.72 -16.60
CA LEU A 160 13.86 9.10 -15.27
C LEU A 160 14.37 7.89 -14.52
N SER A 161 15.24 8.11 -13.54
CA SER A 161 15.59 7.10 -12.54
C SER A 161 14.35 6.76 -11.69
N ALA A 162 14.36 5.58 -11.09
CA ALA A 162 13.33 5.20 -10.13
C ALA A 162 13.56 5.98 -8.82
N ASN A 163 12.70 6.91 -8.52
CA ASN A 163 12.83 7.82 -7.38
C ASN A 163 11.60 7.78 -6.46
N VAL A 164 11.78 8.34 -5.28
CA VAL A 164 10.68 8.78 -4.41
C VAL A 164 10.51 10.28 -4.58
N TYR A 165 9.28 10.71 -4.85
CA TYR A 165 8.93 12.10 -5.08
C TYR A 165 8.02 12.65 -4.00
N ARG A 166 8.09 13.97 -3.81
CA ARG A 166 7.15 14.76 -3.01
C ARG A 166 6.51 15.84 -3.89
N ILE A 167 5.20 15.96 -3.80
CA ILE A 167 4.43 17.08 -4.36
C ILE A 167 4.09 17.99 -3.18
N ASP A 168 4.42 19.25 -3.26
CA ASP A 168 4.04 20.24 -2.25
C ASP A 168 2.52 20.45 -2.27
N GLY A 169 1.88 20.36 -1.09
CA GLY A 169 0.42 20.42 -0.99
C GLY A 169 -0.18 21.80 -1.29
N GLN A 170 0.62 22.87 -1.30
CA GLN A 170 0.17 24.24 -1.54
C GLN A 170 0.54 24.73 -2.93
N THR A 171 1.79 24.50 -3.34
CA THR A 171 2.32 25.01 -4.61
C THR A 171 2.18 24.02 -5.76
N GLY A 172 2.06 22.74 -5.47
CA GLY A 172 2.11 21.66 -6.47
C GLY A 172 3.52 21.39 -7.01
N GLU A 173 4.56 21.99 -6.43
CA GLU A 173 5.94 21.75 -6.84
C GLU A 173 6.35 20.31 -6.56
N ILE A 174 7.03 19.69 -7.53
CA ILE A 174 7.51 18.31 -7.43
C ILE A 174 9.02 18.34 -7.15
N THR A 175 9.42 17.53 -6.16
CA THR A 175 10.84 17.35 -5.79
C THR A 175 11.17 15.88 -5.64
N VAL A 176 12.40 15.49 -5.98
CA VAL A 176 12.96 14.17 -5.61
C VAL A 176 13.35 14.25 -4.13
N VAL A 177 12.91 13.29 -3.33
CA VAL A 177 13.23 13.21 -1.90
C VAL A 177 14.14 12.04 -1.57
N ALA A 178 14.14 10.98 -2.41
CA ALA A 178 15.14 9.90 -2.35
C ALA A 178 15.38 9.34 -3.77
N ASP A 179 16.65 9.10 -4.10
CA ASP A 179 17.14 8.57 -5.37
C ASP A 179 18.08 7.36 -5.19
N ASP A 180 18.22 6.89 -3.95
CA ASP A 180 19.10 5.79 -3.55
C ASP A 180 18.36 4.48 -3.22
N VAL A 181 17.05 4.38 -3.55
CA VAL A 181 16.21 3.18 -3.32
C VAL A 181 16.06 2.40 -4.63
N GLN A 182 16.52 1.15 -4.65
CA GLN A 182 16.46 0.31 -5.85
C GLN A 182 15.05 -0.26 -6.06
N GLY A 183 14.31 0.30 -7.02
CA GLY A 183 12.92 -0.07 -7.30
C GLY A 183 12.01 0.23 -6.10
N PRO A 184 11.82 1.52 -5.75
CA PRO A 184 10.97 1.91 -4.64
C PRO A 184 9.53 1.43 -4.89
N ASN A 185 8.92 0.80 -3.88
CA ASN A 185 7.57 0.23 -3.95
C ASN A 185 6.71 0.85 -2.83
N GLY A 186 6.12 0.08 -1.94
CA GLY A 186 5.33 0.60 -0.84
C GLY A 186 6.05 1.65 0.00
N LEU A 187 5.30 2.64 0.49
CA LEU A 187 5.82 3.65 1.41
C LEU A 187 4.79 4.01 2.48
N ALA A 188 5.26 4.33 3.69
CA ALA A 188 4.41 4.81 4.78
C ALA A 188 5.21 5.64 5.79
N PHE A 189 4.55 6.61 6.40
CA PHE A 189 5.10 7.36 7.53
C PHE A 189 4.93 6.60 8.85
N SER A 190 5.82 6.89 9.82
CA SER A 190 5.58 6.59 11.23
C SER A 190 4.36 7.36 11.76
N PRO A 191 3.75 6.95 12.88
CA PRO A 191 2.54 7.62 13.40
C PRO A 191 2.73 9.12 13.71
N ASP A 192 3.95 9.52 14.07
CA ASP A 192 4.35 10.90 14.34
C ASP A 192 4.91 11.63 13.10
N GLU A 193 4.93 10.94 11.95
CA GLU A 193 5.48 11.42 10.67
C GLU A 193 6.96 11.84 10.73
N SER A 194 7.70 11.43 11.77
CA SER A 194 9.14 11.70 11.89
C SER A 194 10.01 10.80 11.04
N LYS A 195 9.45 9.69 10.54
CA LYS A 195 10.12 8.71 9.68
C LYS A 195 9.27 8.40 8.45
N LEU A 196 9.97 8.16 7.33
CA LEU A 196 9.39 7.55 6.14
C LEU A 196 10.05 6.18 5.93
N TYR A 197 9.25 5.15 5.80
CA TYR A 197 9.69 3.82 5.39
C TYR A 197 9.39 3.62 3.91
N VAL A 198 10.31 2.97 3.18
CA VAL A 198 10.16 2.67 1.75
C VAL A 198 10.65 1.25 1.47
N VAL A 199 9.86 0.47 0.76
CA VAL A 199 10.28 -0.85 0.27
C VAL A 199 11.26 -0.70 -0.88
N GLU A 200 12.40 -1.37 -0.78
CA GLU A 200 13.43 -1.49 -1.80
C GLU A 200 13.31 -2.87 -2.48
N SER A 201 12.42 -2.96 -3.48
CA SER A 201 12.00 -4.24 -4.05
C SER A 201 12.96 -4.84 -5.07
N ARG A 202 13.99 -4.13 -5.49
CA ARG A 202 15.03 -4.60 -6.43
C ARG A 202 16.39 -4.77 -5.79
N ALA A 203 16.51 -4.59 -4.45
CA ALA A 203 17.75 -4.87 -3.74
C ALA A 203 18.14 -6.35 -3.87
N MET A 204 19.44 -6.60 -3.96
CA MET A 204 20.01 -7.94 -4.05
C MET A 204 21.00 -8.17 -2.89
N PRO A 205 21.14 -9.37 -2.35
CA PRO A 205 20.46 -10.64 -2.71
C PRO A 205 19.03 -10.76 -2.19
N SER A 206 18.60 -9.89 -1.28
CA SER A 206 17.25 -9.86 -0.68
C SER A 206 16.63 -8.49 -0.77
N ARG A 207 15.29 -8.42 -0.78
CA ARG A 207 14.54 -7.17 -0.70
C ARG A 207 14.71 -6.55 0.67
N LYS A 208 14.52 -5.24 0.76
CA LYS A 208 14.72 -4.49 2.00
C LYS A 208 13.61 -3.49 2.25
N LEU A 209 13.46 -3.07 3.50
CA LEU A 209 12.83 -1.80 3.82
C LEU A 209 13.93 -0.82 4.23
N ARG A 210 13.85 0.38 3.66
CA ARG A 210 14.67 1.53 4.04
C ARG A 210 13.88 2.42 4.98
N VAL A 211 14.57 3.14 5.85
CA VAL A 211 13.99 4.18 6.70
C VAL A 211 14.78 5.46 6.58
N PHE A 212 14.04 6.56 6.53
CA PHE A 212 14.56 7.93 6.44
C PHE A 212 14.01 8.74 7.60
N ASP A 213 14.82 9.64 8.18
CA ASP A 213 14.32 10.67 9.07
C ASP A 213 13.71 11.80 8.22
N VAL A 214 12.51 12.25 8.59
CA VAL A 214 11.78 13.31 7.85
C VAL A 214 12.13 14.67 8.43
N ASN A 215 12.69 15.53 7.60
CA ASN A 215 13.10 16.90 7.96
C ASN A 215 12.27 17.92 7.18
N GLY A 216 11.01 18.13 7.62
CA GLY A 216 10.06 19.00 6.89
C GLY A 216 9.71 18.44 5.52
N SER A 217 10.22 19.05 4.45
CA SER A 217 10.00 18.65 3.05
C SER A 217 11.10 17.75 2.48
N THR A 218 12.11 17.40 3.27
CA THR A 218 13.28 16.61 2.84
C THR A 218 13.46 15.37 3.70
N LEU A 219 14.29 14.44 3.21
CA LEU A 219 14.69 13.24 3.94
C LEU A 219 16.16 13.31 4.33
N GLY A 220 16.49 12.76 5.49
CA GLY A 220 17.87 12.44 5.89
C GLY A 220 18.42 11.27 5.08
N ALA A 221 19.68 10.87 5.38
CA ALA A 221 20.29 9.69 4.76
C ALA A 221 19.50 8.41 5.04
N SER A 222 19.35 7.57 4.02
CA SER A 222 18.66 6.30 4.16
C SER A 222 19.45 5.32 5.05
N ARG A 223 18.70 4.54 5.81
CA ARG A 223 19.24 3.41 6.59
C ARG A 223 18.45 2.15 6.27
N MET A 224 19.09 1.00 6.33
CA MET A 224 18.37 -0.26 6.29
C MET A 224 17.54 -0.40 7.58
N PHE A 225 16.22 -0.54 7.44
CA PHE A 225 15.34 -0.88 8.54
C PHE A 225 15.22 -2.39 8.70
N LEU A 226 14.99 -3.11 7.59
CA LEU A 226 14.77 -4.55 7.58
C LEU A 226 15.40 -5.17 6.32
N ASP A 227 16.04 -6.32 6.49
CA ASP A 227 16.34 -7.26 5.41
C ASP A 227 15.24 -8.33 5.39
N ALA A 228 14.57 -8.47 4.26
CA ALA A 228 13.40 -9.36 4.13
C ALA A 228 13.79 -10.84 4.00
N GLY A 229 15.08 -11.16 3.82
CA GLY A 229 15.51 -12.54 3.62
C GLY A 229 14.81 -13.17 2.42
N PRO A 230 14.13 -14.32 2.60
CA PRO A 230 13.40 -14.99 1.51
C PRO A 230 12.09 -14.28 1.14
N GLY A 231 11.60 -13.38 1.98
CA GLY A 231 10.33 -12.69 1.76
C GLY A 231 10.41 -11.57 0.71
N SER A 232 9.25 -11.12 0.30
CA SER A 232 9.11 -10.00 -0.64
C SER A 232 8.08 -9.02 -0.10
N PRO A 233 8.51 -7.98 0.63
CA PRO A 233 7.62 -6.89 1.03
C PRO A 233 7.12 -6.15 -0.19
N ASP A 234 5.90 -5.62 -0.08
CA ASP A 234 5.23 -4.85 -1.13
C ASP A 234 4.61 -3.58 -0.51
N GLY A 235 3.33 -3.32 -0.68
CA GLY A 235 2.63 -2.27 0.05
C GLY A 235 2.48 -2.59 1.53
N PHE A 236 2.47 -1.57 2.38
CA PHE A 236 2.37 -1.74 3.84
C PHE A 236 1.75 -0.52 4.51
N ARG A 237 1.30 -0.69 5.75
CA ARG A 237 0.83 0.41 6.60
C ARG A 237 1.41 0.26 8.01
N VAL A 238 1.40 1.37 8.74
CA VAL A 238 1.89 1.44 10.12
C VAL A 238 0.70 1.57 11.07
N ASP A 239 0.71 0.87 12.20
CA ASP A 239 -0.29 1.04 13.24
C ASP A 239 0.10 2.15 14.24
N ILE A 240 -0.81 2.46 15.16
CA ILE A 240 -0.60 3.54 16.16
C ILE A 240 0.57 3.28 17.13
N ASP A 241 0.99 2.02 17.28
CA ASP A 241 2.14 1.62 18.12
C ASP A 241 3.45 1.60 17.31
N GLY A 242 3.39 1.94 16.01
CA GLY A 242 4.54 1.97 15.12
C GLY A 242 4.91 0.62 14.51
N ASN A 243 4.09 -0.42 14.65
CA ASN A 243 4.34 -1.69 13.99
C ASN A 243 4.04 -1.57 12.49
N LEU A 244 4.90 -2.16 11.67
CA LEU A 244 4.73 -2.22 10.22
C LEU A 244 3.97 -3.50 9.86
N TRP A 245 2.81 -3.35 9.25
CA TRP A 245 2.00 -4.42 8.69
C TRP A 245 2.28 -4.47 7.19
N CYS A 246 3.06 -5.46 6.77
CA CYS A 246 3.62 -5.50 5.41
C CYS A 246 2.93 -6.58 4.57
N GLY A 247 2.41 -6.21 3.41
CA GLY A 247 2.08 -7.16 2.36
C GLY A 247 3.31 -7.99 2.04
N TRP A 248 3.14 -9.33 2.01
CA TRP A 248 4.25 -10.26 2.00
C TRP A 248 3.95 -11.47 1.10
N GLY A 249 5.00 -12.12 0.63
CA GLY A 249 4.87 -13.35 -0.16
C GLY A 249 5.97 -13.50 -1.18
N MET A 250 5.64 -14.22 -2.25
CA MET A 250 6.43 -14.52 -3.44
C MET A 250 7.37 -15.71 -3.29
N GLY A 251 6.90 -16.81 -3.81
CA GLY A 251 7.69 -18.03 -4.02
C GLY A 251 7.26 -19.20 -3.16
N GLU A 252 6.92 -18.98 -1.90
CA GLU A 252 6.54 -20.07 -0.98
C GLU A 252 5.24 -19.72 -0.25
N ALA A 253 4.34 -20.69 -0.17
CA ALA A 253 2.98 -20.48 0.35
C ALA A 253 2.94 -20.05 1.83
N ASP A 254 3.93 -20.42 2.62
CA ASP A 254 4.05 -20.04 4.04
C ASP A 254 4.55 -18.59 4.24
N LEU A 255 5.00 -17.94 3.16
CA LEU A 255 5.31 -16.52 3.15
C LEU A 255 4.11 -15.63 2.79
N ASP A 256 3.08 -16.21 2.12
CA ASP A 256 1.95 -15.43 1.61
C ASP A 256 1.08 -14.87 2.73
N GLY A 257 0.78 -13.57 2.65
CA GLY A 257 -0.08 -12.88 3.59
C GLY A 257 0.46 -11.53 4.06
N VAL A 258 0.34 -11.26 5.35
CA VAL A 258 0.83 -10.01 5.96
C VAL A 258 1.83 -10.35 7.07
N ARG A 259 3.05 -9.83 6.95
CA ARG A 259 4.07 -9.96 7.97
C ARG A 259 4.11 -8.70 8.83
N ILE A 260 4.15 -8.88 10.15
CA ILE A 260 4.12 -7.76 11.08
C ILE A 260 5.47 -7.64 11.79
N PHE A 261 6.04 -6.44 11.74
CA PHE A 261 7.30 -6.09 12.40
C PHE A 261 7.09 -4.99 13.42
N ASN A 262 7.76 -5.09 14.57
CA ASN A 262 7.78 -4.02 15.56
C ASN A 262 8.72 -2.87 15.13
N PRO A 263 8.73 -1.72 15.86
CA PRO A 263 9.61 -0.59 15.54
C PRO A 263 11.12 -0.90 15.59
N ALA A 264 11.51 -2.04 16.18
CA ALA A 264 12.90 -2.54 16.17
C ALA A 264 13.20 -3.47 14.97
N ALA A 265 12.28 -3.59 14.00
CA ALA A 265 12.37 -4.49 12.84
C ALA A 265 12.33 -5.99 13.20
N GLU A 266 11.85 -6.35 14.36
CA GLU A 266 11.69 -7.74 14.77
C GLU A 266 10.33 -8.27 14.28
N PRO A 267 10.27 -9.47 13.67
CA PRO A 267 9.02 -10.08 13.24
C PRO A 267 8.21 -10.54 14.47
N ILE A 268 6.99 -10.02 14.63
CA ILE A 268 6.14 -10.32 15.78
C ILE A 268 4.91 -11.16 15.43
N GLY A 269 4.39 -11.05 14.22
CA GLY A 269 3.19 -11.76 13.78
C GLY A 269 3.15 -12.03 12.28
N HIS A 270 2.22 -12.90 11.90
CA HIS A 270 1.92 -13.18 10.50
C HIS A 270 0.43 -13.50 10.34
N VAL A 271 -0.21 -12.85 9.37
CA VAL A 271 -1.57 -13.21 8.91
C VAL A 271 -1.41 -13.97 7.62
N ALA A 272 -1.54 -15.30 7.69
CA ALA A 272 -1.42 -16.17 6.52
C ALA A 272 -2.64 -16.01 5.60
N LEU A 273 -2.39 -15.85 4.31
CA LEU A 273 -3.40 -15.83 3.26
C LEU A 273 -3.11 -16.94 2.24
N PRO A 274 -4.12 -17.38 1.47
CA PRO A 274 -3.93 -18.41 0.44
C PRO A 274 -3.18 -17.91 -0.79
N GLU A 275 -2.82 -16.63 -0.82
CA GLU A 275 -2.16 -15.94 -1.92
C GLU A 275 -1.39 -14.72 -1.42
N ARG A 276 -0.42 -14.26 -2.21
CA ARG A 276 0.41 -13.12 -1.87
C ARG A 276 -0.42 -11.86 -1.63
N CYS A 277 -0.21 -11.19 -0.50
CA CYS A 277 -0.73 -9.86 -0.24
C CYS A 277 0.20 -8.81 -0.88
N ALA A 278 -0.34 -8.03 -1.80
CA ALA A 278 0.40 -6.96 -2.45
C ALA A 278 0.34 -5.66 -1.65
N ASN A 279 -0.81 -5.32 -1.07
CA ASN A 279 -0.97 -4.07 -0.32
C ASN A 279 -2.12 -4.18 0.69
N LEU A 280 -2.19 -3.26 1.63
CA LEU A 280 -3.21 -3.27 2.66
C LEU A 280 -3.56 -1.87 3.16
N CYS A 281 -4.72 -1.72 3.79
CA CYS A 281 -5.07 -0.52 4.53
C CYS A 281 -5.85 -0.85 5.79
N PHE A 282 -5.80 0.05 6.76
CA PHE A 282 -6.69 0.02 7.92
C PHE A 282 -7.97 0.80 7.63
N GLY A 283 -9.11 0.25 8.05
CA GLY A 283 -10.41 0.87 7.89
C GLY A 283 -11.42 0.42 8.94
N GLY A 284 -12.71 0.55 8.63
CA GLY A 284 -13.79 0.38 9.57
C GLY A 284 -13.95 1.57 10.51
N ARG A 285 -15.04 1.58 11.28
CA ARG A 285 -15.41 2.68 12.17
C ARG A 285 -14.29 3.11 13.13
N TRP A 286 -13.50 2.15 13.59
CA TRP A 286 -12.45 2.37 14.59
C TRP A 286 -11.04 2.23 14.00
N ARG A 287 -10.93 2.15 12.66
CA ARG A 287 -9.66 1.90 11.95
C ARG A 287 -8.91 0.66 12.44
N ASN A 288 -9.63 -0.34 12.91
CA ASN A 288 -9.14 -1.61 13.44
C ASN A 288 -9.54 -2.81 12.58
N ARG A 289 -10.00 -2.57 11.36
CA ARG A 289 -10.24 -3.59 10.35
C ARG A 289 -9.18 -3.48 9.27
N LEU A 290 -8.32 -4.48 9.18
CA LEU A 290 -7.30 -4.57 8.16
C LEU A 290 -7.94 -5.08 6.87
N PHE A 291 -7.80 -4.37 5.76
CA PHE A 291 -8.17 -4.80 4.43
C PHE A 291 -6.92 -5.12 3.64
N MET A 292 -6.86 -6.30 3.03
CA MET A 292 -5.68 -6.87 2.40
C MET A 292 -6.01 -7.18 0.93
N ALA A 293 -5.38 -6.44 0.00
CA ALA A 293 -5.45 -6.72 -1.43
C ALA A 293 -4.39 -7.79 -1.74
N ALA A 294 -4.86 -8.97 -2.07
CA ALA A 294 -4.02 -10.14 -2.30
C ALA A 294 -4.35 -10.74 -3.66
N SER A 295 -3.36 -10.88 -4.50
CA SER A 295 -3.42 -11.41 -5.88
C SER A 295 -4.79 -11.33 -6.56
N HIS A 296 -5.69 -12.27 -6.28
CA HIS A 296 -7.01 -12.35 -6.91
C HIS A 296 -8.15 -11.79 -6.06
N GLY A 297 -7.90 -11.41 -4.80
CA GLY A 297 -8.95 -11.12 -3.84
C GLY A 297 -8.75 -9.89 -2.97
N LEU A 298 -9.83 -9.55 -2.27
CA LEU A 298 -9.82 -8.62 -1.14
C LEU A 298 -10.19 -9.42 0.11
N TYR A 299 -9.32 -9.34 1.12
CA TYR A 299 -9.51 -9.99 2.42
C TYR A 299 -9.66 -8.95 3.53
N ALA A 300 -10.21 -9.35 4.66
CA ALA A 300 -10.31 -8.49 5.84
C ALA A 300 -10.07 -9.28 7.13
N LEU A 301 -9.60 -8.56 8.16
CA LEU A 301 -9.40 -9.09 9.51
C LEU A 301 -9.61 -7.97 10.52
N TYR A 302 -10.40 -8.20 11.56
CA TYR A 302 -10.42 -7.31 12.71
C TYR A 302 -9.22 -7.57 13.62
N VAL A 303 -8.56 -6.49 14.01
CA VAL A 303 -7.37 -6.53 14.88
C VAL A 303 -7.56 -5.62 16.09
N ASN A 304 -6.80 -5.85 17.15
CA ASN A 304 -6.86 -5.05 18.39
C ASN A 304 -5.83 -3.90 18.39
N THR A 305 -5.72 -3.22 17.24
CA THR A 305 -4.96 -1.98 17.07
C THR A 305 -5.65 -1.13 16.01
N GLN A 306 -5.16 0.08 15.80
CA GLN A 306 -5.66 1.01 14.78
C GLN A 306 -4.54 1.37 13.82
N GLY A 307 -4.87 1.60 12.56
CA GLY A 307 -3.90 2.19 11.64
C GLY A 307 -3.47 3.59 12.07
N ALA A 308 -2.24 3.98 11.80
CA ALA A 308 -1.77 5.34 12.01
C ALA A 308 -2.62 6.36 11.23
N PRO A 309 -2.78 7.62 11.70
CA PRO A 309 -3.47 8.64 10.93
C PRO A 309 -2.83 8.86 9.56
N GLY A 310 -3.66 8.90 8.52
CA GLY A 310 -3.19 9.20 7.15
C GLY A 310 -2.75 8.00 6.31
N GLY A 311 -2.88 6.78 6.82
CA GLY A 311 -2.58 5.53 6.09
C GLY A 311 -3.82 4.77 5.72
#